data_b0d1495cfe728e3f5ad2e8ccc57225d1
#
_entry.id   b0d1495cfe728e3f5ad2e8ccc57225d1
#
_cell.length_a   1.000
_cell.length_b   1.000
_cell.length_c   1.000
_cell.angle_alpha   90.00
_cell.angle_beta   90.00
_cell.angle_gamma   90.00
#
_symmetry.space_group_name_H-M   'P 1'
#
loop_
_entity.id
_entity.type
_entity.pdbx_description
1 polymer ?
#
loop_
_entity_poly.entity_id
_entity_poly.type
_entity_poly.pdbx_seq_one_letter_code
_entity_poly.pdbx_strand_id
1 'polypeptide(L)'
;MNKTLPRVAALHDISGYGKCALTVAMPVLSACGVEVCPLPTALLSTNTLFEGFTFMDFTPHMDAYLAHWQRLGLKFNSVYSGFLGSEEQIKIMTRLIKEFESGMAIIDPVMGDNGVVIKTYTPGMCKEMVNLVAVADLATPNITEACILTGQEYSNAELDEQGSRQLCLDIAALGTKAVVLTGVQRGPKLYNCALQNGDYFEYEVDLLPYNMHGTGDLFTSVLTGGLMRGYDLRRSVQSAAEFVRDAMELSFDLEDVFDRGVGFEQIVYKLGSGVYVK
;
A
#
# COMPACT_ATOMS: atom_id res chain seq x y z
N MET A 1 5.77 -31.52 9.92
CA MET A 1 4.91 -30.33 10.13
C MET A 1 4.51 -29.81 8.77
N ASN A 2 3.22 -29.76 8.46
CA ASN A 2 2.74 -29.13 7.22
C ASN A 2 3.04 -27.63 7.34
N LYS A 3 3.97 -27.09 6.54
CA LYS A 3 4.18 -25.65 6.43
C LYS A 3 3.00 -25.07 5.66
N THR A 4 2.12 -24.35 6.35
CA THR A 4 1.12 -23.51 5.67
C THR A 4 1.79 -22.21 5.24
N LEU A 5 1.51 -21.76 4.01
CA LEU A 5 1.93 -20.44 3.56
C LEU A 5 1.17 -19.36 4.33
N PRO A 6 1.80 -18.21 4.63
CA PRO A 6 1.05 -17.07 5.15
C PRO A 6 0.01 -16.63 4.11
N ARG A 7 -1.18 -16.27 4.58
CA ARG A 7 -2.31 -15.89 3.73
C ARG A 7 -2.69 -14.44 3.96
N VAL A 8 -2.86 -13.68 2.88
CA VAL A 8 -3.24 -12.27 2.91
C VAL A 8 -4.55 -12.07 2.15
N ALA A 9 -5.55 -11.46 2.79
CA ALA A 9 -6.71 -10.92 2.10
C ALA A 9 -6.34 -9.54 1.56
N ALA A 10 -6.35 -9.38 0.23
CA ALA A 10 -5.96 -8.15 -0.44
C ALA A 10 -7.20 -7.45 -1.04
N LEU A 11 -7.51 -6.26 -0.52
CA LEU A 11 -8.66 -5.45 -0.93
C LEU A 11 -8.18 -4.26 -1.77
N HIS A 12 -8.26 -4.38 -3.07
CA HIS A 12 -7.88 -3.35 -4.04
C HIS A 12 -8.75 -3.46 -5.29
N ASP A 13 -8.72 -2.45 -6.14
CA ASP A 13 -9.28 -2.58 -7.49
C ASP A 13 -8.42 -3.50 -8.38
N ILE A 14 -9.02 -3.91 -9.50
CA ILE A 14 -8.32 -4.57 -10.61
C ILE A 14 -8.37 -3.68 -11.83
N SER A 15 -7.24 -3.14 -12.24
CA SER A 15 -7.08 -2.46 -13.51
C SER A 15 -6.55 -3.44 -14.56
N GLY A 16 -7.32 -3.64 -15.64
CA GLY A 16 -7.00 -4.62 -16.69
C GLY A 16 -5.75 -4.26 -17.49
N TYR A 17 -5.48 -2.97 -17.67
CA TYR A 17 -4.27 -2.44 -18.28
C TYR A 17 -3.69 -1.32 -17.42
N GLY A 18 -2.40 -1.34 -17.25
CA GLY A 18 -1.68 -0.50 -16.29
C GLY A 18 -1.37 -1.26 -14.99
N LYS A 19 -0.30 -0.87 -14.31
CA LYS A 19 0.27 -1.59 -13.18
C LYS A 19 -0.04 -0.84 -11.90
N CYS A 20 -1.06 -1.30 -11.20
CA CYS A 20 -1.49 -0.77 -9.90
C CYS A 20 -2.34 -1.82 -9.16
N ALA A 21 -2.61 -1.56 -7.92
CA ALA A 21 -3.57 -2.28 -7.11
C ALA A 21 -3.37 -3.82 -7.15
N LEU A 22 -4.40 -4.64 -7.38
CA LEU A 22 -4.28 -6.11 -7.39
C LEU A 22 -3.35 -6.65 -8.47
N THR A 23 -3.19 -5.97 -9.61
CA THR A 23 -2.28 -6.42 -10.67
C THR A 23 -0.81 -6.29 -10.28
N VAL A 24 -0.50 -5.49 -9.24
CA VAL A 24 0.81 -5.40 -8.59
C VAL A 24 0.85 -6.29 -7.34
N ALA A 25 -0.12 -6.15 -6.44
CA ALA A 25 -0.10 -6.83 -5.14
C ALA A 25 -0.07 -8.36 -5.26
N MET A 26 -0.86 -8.94 -6.16
CA MET A 26 -0.94 -10.40 -6.33
C MET A 26 0.39 -11.03 -6.75
N PRO A 27 1.04 -10.63 -7.86
CA PRO A 27 2.30 -11.23 -8.28
C PRO A 27 3.44 -10.96 -7.29
N VAL A 28 3.49 -9.77 -6.68
CA VAL A 28 4.54 -9.39 -5.73
C VAL A 28 4.45 -10.22 -4.45
N LEU A 29 3.28 -10.30 -3.82
CA LEU A 29 3.07 -11.11 -2.63
C LEU A 29 3.29 -12.59 -2.90
N SER A 30 2.83 -13.09 -4.06
CA SER A 30 3.07 -14.49 -4.47
C SER A 30 4.55 -14.78 -4.62
N ALA A 31 5.33 -13.86 -5.20
CA ALA A 31 6.79 -13.99 -5.31
C ALA A 31 7.48 -13.98 -3.92
N CYS A 32 6.89 -13.29 -2.93
CA CYS A 32 7.33 -13.36 -1.54
C CYS A 32 6.96 -14.68 -0.84
N GLY A 33 6.25 -15.59 -1.48
CA GLY A 33 5.80 -16.87 -0.89
C GLY A 33 4.54 -16.72 -0.03
N VAL A 34 3.69 -15.76 -0.35
CA VAL A 34 2.42 -15.47 0.33
C VAL A 34 1.24 -15.94 -0.53
N GLU A 35 0.27 -16.63 0.05
CA GLU A 35 -1.01 -16.95 -0.57
C GLU A 35 -1.90 -15.71 -0.56
N VAL A 36 -2.25 -15.18 -1.72
CA VAL A 36 -3.10 -13.99 -1.84
C VAL A 36 -4.55 -14.39 -2.08
N CYS A 37 -5.45 -13.86 -1.26
CA CYS A 37 -6.90 -13.98 -1.42
C CYS A 37 -7.46 -12.63 -1.85
N PRO A 38 -7.66 -12.38 -3.16
CA PRO A 38 -8.11 -11.08 -3.63
C PRO A 38 -9.61 -10.87 -3.34
N LEU A 39 -9.94 -9.69 -2.84
CA LEU A 39 -11.30 -9.14 -2.80
C LEU A 39 -11.31 -7.86 -3.62
N PRO A 40 -11.78 -7.90 -4.87
CA PRO A 40 -11.83 -6.70 -5.70
C PRO A 40 -12.74 -5.63 -5.09
N THR A 41 -12.32 -4.36 -5.14
CA THR A 41 -13.17 -3.21 -4.80
C THR A 41 -13.87 -2.66 -6.04
N ALA A 42 -13.19 -2.72 -7.18
CA ALA A 42 -13.72 -2.36 -8.49
C ALA A 42 -12.98 -3.12 -9.60
N LEU A 43 -13.59 -3.18 -10.78
CA LEU A 43 -12.96 -3.67 -12.00
C LEU A 43 -12.90 -2.51 -13.00
N LEU A 44 -11.70 -2.20 -13.47
CA LEU A 44 -11.44 -1.16 -14.45
C LEU A 44 -10.80 -1.76 -15.71
N SER A 45 -11.15 -1.24 -16.89
CA SER A 45 -10.50 -1.66 -18.13
C SER A 45 -9.02 -1.25 -18.18
N THR A 46 -8.70 -0.09 -17.61
CA THR A 46 -7.33 0.45 -17.51
C THR A 46 -7.19 1.17 -16.15
N ASN A 47 -5.97 1.54 -15.76
CA ASN A 47 -5.80 2.49 -14.66
C ASN A 47 -6.42 3.86 -15.02
N THR A 48 -6.60 4.73 -14.04
CA THR A 48 -7.32 6.00 -14.18
C THR A 48 -6.55 7.09 -14.92
N LEU A 49 -5.30 6.84 -15.37
CA LEU A 49 -4.54 7.76 -16.21
C LEU A 49 -5.04 7.77 -17.66
N PHE A 50 -5.63 6.66 -18.12
CA PHE A 50 -6.19 6.56 -19.46
C PHE A 50 -7.62 7.10 -19.48
N GLU A 51 -7.93 7.98 -20.43
CA GLU A 51 -9.29 8.49 -20.60
C GLU A 51 -10.23 7.39 -21.12
N GLY A 52 -11.51 7.46 -20.71
CA GLY A 52 -12.56 6.58 -21.21
C GLY A 52 -12.52 5.16 -20.67
N PHE A 53 -11.82 4.90 -19.56
CA PHE A 53 -11.86 3.60 -18.92
C PHE A 53 -13.29 3.20 -18.52
N THR A 54 -13.58 1.89 -18.56
CA THR A 54 -14.81 1.35 -17.99
C THR A 54 -14.59 1.06 -16.51
N PHE A 55 -15.66 1.25 -15.72
CA PHE A 55 -15.63 1.06 -14.28
C PHE A 55 -16.81 0.20 -13.84
N MET A 56 -16.53 -0.85 -13.07
CA MET A 56 -17.54 -1.67 -12.40
C MET A 56 -17.28 -1.62 -10.90
N ASP A 57 -18.17 -1.00 -10.14
CA ASP A 57 -18.16 -1.02 -8.68
C ASP A 57 -18.51 -2.42 -8.16
N PHE A 58 -17.66 -2.97 -7.30
CA PHE A 58 -17.88 -4.28 -6.72
C PHE A 58 -18.55 -4.23 -5.34
N THR A 59 -18.78 -3.05 -4.77
CA THR A 59 -19.39 -2.86 -3.44
C THR A 59 -20.63 -3.74 -3.22
N PRO A 60 -21.62 -3.83 -4.17
CA PRO A 60 -22.84 -4.64 -3.96
C PRO A 60 -22.59 -6.14 -3.76
N HIS A 61 -21.41 -6.63 -4.10
CA HIS A 61 -21.06 -8.05 -4.04
C HIS A 61 -20.15 -8.41 -2.86
N MET A 62 -19.53 -7.43 -2.21
CA MET A 62 -18.50 -7.65 -1.19
C MET A 62 -19.05 -8.37 0.04
N ASP A 63 -20.25 -8.04 0.52
CA ASP A 63 -20.86 -8.72 1.66
C ASP A 63 -21.12 -10.21 1.42
N ALA A 64 -21.65 -10.55 0.26
CA ALA A 64 -21.88 -11.96 -0.12
C ALA A 64 -20.56 -12.73 -0.24
N TYR A 65 -19.53 -12.05 -0.74
CA TYR A 65 -18.19 -12.60 -0.88
C TYR A 65 -17.56 -12.90 0.48
N LEU A 66 -17.58 -11.95 1.41
CA LEU A 66 -17.06 -12.12 2.77
C LEU A 66 -17.86 -13.16 3.57
N ALA A 67 -19.20 -13.15 3.46
CA ALA A 67 -20.03 -14.15 4.11
C ALA A 67 -19.71 -15.58 3.63
N HIS A 68 -19.29 -15.76 2.37
CA HIS A 68 -18.80 -17.04 1.89
C HIS A 68 -17.48 -17.43 2.54
N TRP A 69 -16.51 -16.51 2.61
CA TRP A 69 -15.24 -16.76 3.28
C TRP A 69 -15.41 -17.13 4.77
N GLN A 70 -16.35 -16.48 5.46
CA GLN A 70 -16.69 -16.83 6.85
C GLN A 70 -17.24 -18.25 6.96
N ARG A 71 -18.16 -18.65 6.06
CA ARG A 71 -18.70 -20.03 6.05
C ARG A 71 -17.63 -21.08 5.78
N LEU A 72 -16.58 -20.73 5.01
CA LEU A 72 -15.43 -21.61 4.79
C LEU A 72 -14.45 -21.63 5.97
N GLY A 73 -14.65 -20.78 6.98
CA GLY A 73 -13.73 -20.65 8.13
C GLY A 73 -12.35 -20.14 7.75
N LEU A 74 -12.25 -19.30 6.70
CA LEU A 74 -10.96 -18.76 6.27
C LEU A 74 -10.38 -17.86 7.36
N LYS A 75 -9.05 -17.98 7.55
CA LYS A 75 -8.25 -17.13 8.43
C LYS A 75 -7.11 -16.52 7.63
N PHE A 76 -6.77 -15.29 7.95
CA PHE A 76 -5.72 -14.53 7.28
C PHE A 76 -4.62 -14.14 8.26
N ASN A 77 -3.36 -14.25 7.82
CA ASN A 77 -2.22 -13.72 8.56
C ASN A 77 -2.16 -12.19 8.47
N SER A 78 -2.69 -11.64 7.38
CA SER A 78 -2.86 -10.20 7.22
C SER A 78 -4.06 -9.89 6.34
N VAL A 79 -4.63 -8.71 6.54
CA VAL A 79 -5.49 -8.02 5.59
C VAL A 79 -4.72 -6.80 5.08
N TYR A 80 -4.76 -6.58 3.76
CA TYR A 80 -4.06 -5.48 3.12
C TYR A 80 -5.01 -4.75 2.17
N SER A 81 -5.17 -3.45 2.36
CA SER A 81 -5.96 -2.61 1.46
C SER A 81 -5.13 -1.52 0.80
N GLY A 82 -5.44 -1.27 -0.47
CA GLY A 82 -5.08 -0.07 -1.19
C GLY A 82 -6.31 0.80 -1.44
N PHE A 83 -6.55 1.16 -2.71
CA PHE A 83 -7.67 2.04 -3.07
C PHE A 83 -9.03 1.45 -2.70
N LEU A 84 -9.82 2.22 -1.95
CA LEU A 84 -11.20 1.96 -1.59
C LEU A 84 -12.09 3.06 -2.19
N GLY A 85 -13.04 2.67 -3.03
CA GLY A 85 -13.79 3.59 -3.88
C GLY A 85 -15.04 4.23 -3.26
N SER A 86 -15.38 3.87 -1.99
CA SER A 86 -16.56 4.42 -1.31
C SER A 86 -16.44 4.32 0.21
N GLU A 87 -17.24 5.14 0.94
CA GLU A 87 -17.36 5.04 2.40
C GLU A 87 -17.78 3.63 2.85
N GLU A 88 -18.65 2.97 2.06
CA GLU A 88 -19.12 1.62 2.34
C GLU A 88 -17.96 0.61 2.27
N GLN A 89 -17.10 0.70 1.27
CA GLN A 89 -15.91 -0.16 1.14
C GLN A 89 -14.94 0.04 2.31
N ILE A 90 -14.76 1.28 2.77
CA ILE A 90 -13.91 1.58 3.94
C ILE A 90 -14.51 0.91 5.21
N LYS A 91 -15.83 0.98 5.38
CA LYS A 91 -16.53 0.32 6.48
C LYS A 91 -16.46 -1.20 6.38
N ILE A 92 -16.57 -1.77 5.17
CA ILE A 92 -16.40 -3.20 4.92
C ILE A 92 -14.99 -3.65 5.32
N MET A 93 -13.94 -2.87 4.96
CA MET A 93 -12.57 -3.17 5.37
C MET A 93 -12.41 -3.16 6.90
N THR A 94 -12.96 -2.14 7.57
CA THR A 94 -12.96 -2.05 9.04
C THR A 94 -13.64 -3.26 9.69
N ARG A 95 -14.75 -3.73 9.10
CA ARG A 95 -15.46 -4.92 9.55
C ARG A 95 -14.64 -6.19 9.33
N LEU A 96 -14.01 -6.33 8.15
CA LEU A 96 -13.17 -7.48 7.84
C LEU A 96 -12.03 -7.64 8.85
N ILE A 97 -11.36 -6.56 9.22
CA ILE A 97 -10.31 -6.56 10.26
C ILE A 97 -10.83 -7.17 11.56
N LYS A 98 -12.06 -6.82 11.97
CA LYS A 98 -12.66 -7.27 13.24
C LYS A 98 -13.20 -8.70 13.17
N GLU A 99 -13.88 -9.06 12.06
CA GLU A 99 -14.61 -10.31 11.94
C GLU A 99 -13.75 -11.53 11.62
N PHE A 100 -12.64 -11.35 10.91
CA PHE A 100 -11.76 -12.46 10.51
C PHE A 100 -10.59 -12.70 11.46
N GLU A 101 -10.53 -12.00 12.60
CA GLU A 101 -9.41 -12.13 13.56
C GLU A 101 -8.06 -12.10 12.80
N SER A 102 -7.93 -11.18 11.85
CA SER A 102 -6.75 -11.07 11.01
C SER A 102 -5.51 -10.77 11.85
N GLY A 103 -4.40 -11.43 11.52
CA GLY A 103 -3.16 -11.29 12.29
C GLY A 103 -2.58 -9.87 12.24
N MET A 104 -2.63 -9.21 11.08
CA MET A 104 -2.10 -7.85 10.89
C MET A 104 -2.96 -7.08 9.88
N ALA A 105 -3.37 -5.88 10.21
CA ALA A 105 -4.06 -4.96 9.30
C ALA A 105 -3.07 -3.95 8.72
N ILE A 106 -2.81 -4.03 7.41
CA ILE A 106 -1.92 -3.14 6.66
C ILE A 106 -2.78 -2.28 5.76
N ILE A 107 -2.74 -0.96 5.95
CA ILE A 107 -3.56 0.01 5.25
C ILE A 107 -2.66 0.95 4.46
N ASP A 108 -2.78 0.87 3.14
CA ASP A 108 -2.31 1.92 2.24
C ASP A 108 -3.46 2.90 2.02
N PRO A 109 -3.43 4.09 2.64
CA PRO A 109 -4.59 4.98 2.69
C PRO A 109 -4.71 5.83 1.43
N VAL A 110 -4.81 5.20 0.27
CA VAL A 110 -4.81 5.83 -1.05
C VAL A 110 -5.91 6.88 -1.16
N MET A 111 -5.55 8.15 -0.99
CA MET A 111 -6.47 9.30 -1.05
C MET A 111 -5.97 10.42 -1.96
N GLY A 112 -4.68 10.50 -2.24
CA GLY A 112 -4.11 11.60 -3.02
C GLY A 112 -2.60 11.51 -3.18
N ASP A 113 -2.07 12.38 -4.01
CA ASP A 113 -0.63 12.52 -4.22
C ASP A 113 -0.28 13.95 -4.63
N ASN A 114 0.96 14.40 -4.32
CA ASN A 114 1.48 15.75 -4.67
C ASN A 114 0.53 16.89 -4.27
N GLY A 115 -0.09 16.80 -3.10
CA GLY A 115 -1.04 17.80 -2.57
C GLY A 115 -2.43 17.76 -3.20
N VAL A 116 -2.70 16.79 -4.10
CA VAL A 116 -3.98 16.69 -4.81
C VAL A 116 -4.75 15.46 -4.33
N VAL A 117 -5.95 15.68 -3.82
CA VAL A 117 -6.89 14.59 -3.47
C VAL A 117 -7.44 13.96 -4.74
N ILE A 118 -7.59 12.63 -4.77
CA ILE A 118 -8.21 11.89 -5.88
C ILE A 118 -9.64 12.43 -6.11
N LYS A 119 -9.99 12.71 -7.36
CA LYS A 119 -11.27 13.34 -7.72
C LYS A 119 -12.51 12.61 -7.21
N THR A 120 -12.43 11.31 -7.02
CA THR A 120 -13.54 10.48 -6.53
C THR A 120 -13.65 10.47 -5.01
N TYR A 121 -12.63 10.96 -4.29
CA TYR A 121 -12.62 10.97 -2.83
C TYR A 121 -13.44 12.13 -2.27
N THR A 122 -14.40 11.82 -1.40
CA THR A 122 -15.23 12.79 -0.69
C THR A 122 -14.65 13.11 0.69
N PRO A 123 -15.03 14.25 1.31
CA PRO A 123 -14.67 14.52 2.70
C PRO A 123 -15.15 13.43 3.68
N GLY A 124 -16.28 12.77 3.38
CA GLY A 124 -16.76 11.62 4.16
C GLY A 124 -15.82 10.42 4.06
N MET A 125 -15.32 10.12 2.87
CA MET A 125 -14.34 9.04 2.67
C MET A 125 -13.04 9.33 3.40
N CYS A 126 -12.53 10.57 3.35
CA CYS A 126 -11.33 10.95 4.11
C CYS A 126 -11.52 10.73 5.61
N LYS A 127 -12.68 11.10 6.16
CA LYS A 127 -13.02 10.87 7.57
C LYS A 127 -13.08 9.38 7.92
N GLU A 128 -13.72 8.56 7.10
CA GLU A 128 -13.78 7.11 7.31
C GLU A 128 -12.38 6.46 7.18
N MET A 129 -11.50 6.99 6.30
CA MET A 129 -10.12 6.52 6.21
C MET A 129 -9.34 6.79 7.51
N VAL A 130 -9.55 7.92 8.18
CA VAL A 130 -8.97 8.17 9.51
C VAL A 130 -9.43 7.08 10.50
N ASN A 131 -10.71 6.72 10.49
CA ASN A 131 -11.23 5.66 11.36
C ASN A 131 -10.64 4.28 11.02
N LEU A 132 -10.37 4.00 9.74
CA LEU A 132 -9.74 2.76 9.29
C LEU A 132 -8.27 2.72 9.72
N VAL A 133 -7.52 3.79 9.52
CA VAL A 133 -6.12 3.90 9.94
C VAL A 133 -5.99 3.76 11.47
N ALA A 134 -6.95 4.29 12.23
CA ALA A 134 -6.95 4.17 13.69
C ALA A 134 -7.00 2.72 14.22
N VAL A 135 -7.49 1.78 13.42
CA VAL A 135 -7.54 0.35 13.79
C VAL A 135 -6.49 -0.50 13.07
N ALA A 136 -5.62 0.13 12.28
CA ALA A 136 -4.56 -0.54 11.56
C ALA A 136 -3.38 -0.96 12.47
N ASP A 137 -2.70 -2.03 12.12
CA ASP A 137 -1.40 -2.38 12.69
C ASP A 137 -0.26 -1.61 12.01
N LEU A 138 -0.44 -1.29 10.73
CA LEU A 138 0.52 -0.53 9.93
C LEU A 138 -0.23 0.32 8.90
N ALA A 139 0.15 1.60 8.79
CA ALA A 139 -0.29 2.48 7.71
C ALA A 139 0.91 2.95 6.88
N THR A 140 0.73 3.08 5.55
CA THR A 140 1.80 3.44 4.60
C THR A 140 1.48 4.72 3.80
N PRO A 141 1.08 5.83 4.44
CA PRO A 141 0.73 7.06 3.73
C PRO A 141 1.93 7.70 3.03
N ASN A 142 1.68 8.36 1.90
CA ASN A 142 2.56 9.41 1.40
C ASN A 142 2.33 10.74 2.16
N ILE A 143 3.10 11.79 1.85
CA ILE A 143 2.99 13.09 2.55
C ILE A 143 1.59 13.71 2.39
N THR A 144 0.98 13.61 1.20
CA THR A 144 -0.37 14.15 0.94
C THR A 144 -1.41 13.45 1.81
N GLU A 145 -1.36 12.14 1.84
CA GLU A 145 -2.26 11.30 2.64
C GLU A 145 -2.06 11.53 4.13
N ALA A 146 -0.80 11.65 4.57
CA ALA A 146 -0.46 11.99 5.94
C ALA A 146 -1.06 13.34 6.37
N CYS A 147 -0.98 14.36 5.51
CA CYS A 147 -1.61 15.65 5.76
C CYS A 147 -3.14 15.54 5.83
N ILE A 148 -3.77 14.78 4.94
CA ILE A 148 -5.22 14.54 4.98
C ILE A 148 -5.63 13.84 6.28
N LEU A 149 -4.91 12.79 6.67
CA LEU A 149 -5.18 12.01 7.89
C LEU A 149 -5.07 12.85 9.16
N THR A 150 -4.09 13.75 9.21
CA THR A 150 -3.82 14.60 10.39
C THR A 150 -4.50 15.96 10.36
N GLY A 151 -5.17 16.32 9.25
CA GLY A 151 -5.80 17.61 9.05
C GLY A 151 -4.81 18.76 8.88
N GLN A 152 -3.56 18.46 8.50
CA GLN A 152 -2.53 19.46 8.22
C GLN A 152 -2.60 19.93 6.77
N GLU A 153 -2.16 21.16 6.52
CA GLU A 153 -2.02 21.66 5.14
C GLU A 153 -0.79 21.04 4.47
N TYR A 154 -0.97 20.58 3.22
CA TYR A 154 0.14 20.11 2.41
C TYR A 154 1.05 21.28 2.03
N SER A 155 2.35 21.06 2.12
CA SER A 155 3.37 22.03 1.68
C SER A 155 4.35 21.36 0.72
N ASN A 156 4.75 22.11 -0.31
CA ASN A 156 5.82 21.69 -1.22
C ASN A 156 7.23 21.90 -0.63
N ALA A 157 7.35 22.40 0.60
CA ALA A 157 8.63 22.53 1.27
C ALA A 157 9.18 21.15 1.63
N GLU A 158 10.49 20.98 1.53
CA GLU A 158 11.14 19.74 1.95
C GLU A 158 10.85 19.47 3.44
N LEU A 159 10.41 18.24 3.72
CA LEU A 159 10.14 17.79 5.06
C LEU A 159 11.43 17.22 5.67
N ASP A 160 12.03 17.93 6.60
CA ASP A 160 13.24 17.47 7.30
C ASP A 160 12.97 16.24 8.19
N GLU A 161 14.01 15.71 8.84
CA GLU A 161 13.89 14.54 9.71
C GLU A 161 12.93 14.81 10.88
N GLN A 162 12.99 15.99 11.49
CA GLN A 162 12.13 16.34 12.62
C GLN A 162 10.66 16.43 12.18
N GLY A 163 10.39 17.06 11.04
CA GLY A 163 9.06 17.17 10.47
C GLY A 163 8.49 15.80 10.07
N SER A 164 9.29 14.94 9.45
CA SER A 164 8.90 13.58 9.10
C SER A 164 8.57 12.76 10.34
N ARG A 165 9.40 12.85 11.38
CA ARG A 165 9.17 12.17 12.65
C ARG A 165 7.89 12.67 13.33
N GLN A 166 7.66 14.00 13.34
CA GLN A 166 6.45 14.56 13.94
C GLN A 166 5.21 14.10 13.19
N LEU A 167 5.23 14.09 11.86
CA LEU A 167 4.11 13.62 11.05
C LEU A 167 3.80 12.13 11.30
N CYS A 168 4.83 11.29 11.44
CA CYS A 168 4.64 9.89 11.84
C CYS A 168 4.01 9.77 13.24
N LEU A 169 4.42 10.61 14.20
CA LEU A 169 3.83 10.64 15.55
C LEU A 169 2.37 11.07 15.52
N ASP A 170 2.03 12.08 14.72
CA ASP A 170 0.66 12.57 14.58
C ASP A 170 -0.27 11.51 13.98
N ILE A 171 0.21 10.75 12.99
CA ILE A 171 -0.53 9.61 12.43
C ILE A 171 -0.67 8.49 13.47
N ALA A 172 0.39 8.15 14.19
CA ALA A 172 0.33 7.14 15.25
C ALA A 172 -0.64 7.53 16.37
N ALA A 173 -0.77 8.82 16.66
CA ALA A 173 -1.74 9.34 17.62
C ALA A 173 -3.21 9.10 17.23
N LEU A 174 -3.50 8.81 15.96
CA LEU A 174 -4.83 8.38 15.49
C LEU A 174 -5.19 6.99 16.01
N GLY A 175 -4.20 6.13 16.35
CA GLY A 175 -4.41 4.80 16.91
C GLY A 175 -3.63 3.67 16.22
N THR A 176 -3.05 3.88 15.03
CA THR A 176 -2.25 2.85 14.33
C THR A 176 -0.98 2.51 15.12
N LYS A 177 -0.57 1.22 15.09
CA LYS A 177 0.58 0.74 15.86
C LYS A 177 1.94 1.05 15.21
N ALA A 178 1.94 1.17 13.88
CA ALA A 178 3.14 1.53 13.13
C ALA A 178 2.77 2.41 11.93
N VAL A 179 3.70 3.24 11.50
CA VAL A 179 3.59 4.12 10.33
C VAL A 179 4.83 3.97 9.47
N VAL A 180 4.65 3.95 8.16
CA VAL A 180 5.73 4.15 7.19
C VAL A 180 5.31 5.30 6.28
N LEU A 181 5.81 6.50 6.54
CA LEU A 181 5.64 7.66 5.69
C LEU A 181 6.54 7.49 4.46
N THR A 182 5.93 7.38 3.29
CA THR A 182 6.64 7.08 2.03
C THR A 182 6.91 8.33 1.21
N GLY A 183 7.97 8.29 0.39
CA GLY A 183 8.19 9.29 -0.65
C GLY A 183 8.68 10.65 -0.17
N VAL A 184 9.33 10.75 1.00
CA VAL A 184 9.89 12.02 1.50
C VAL A 184 11.16 12.36 0.74
N GLN A 185 11.13 13.45 -0.04
CA GLN A 185 12.27 13.90 -0.82
C GLN A 185 13.10 14.92 -0.04
N ARG A 186 14.42 14.71 -0.03
CA ARG A 186 15.41 15.67 0.52
C ARG A 186 16.63 15.71 -0.38
N GLY A 187 16.78 16.79 -1.12
CA GLY A 187 17.87 16.90 -2.11
C GLY A 187 17.85 15.73 -3.10
N PRO A 188 18.99 15.00 -3.29
CA PRO A 188 19.09 13.89 -4.23
C PRO A 188 18.59 12.56 -3.69
N LYS A 189 17.94 12.52 -2.52
CA LYS A 189 17.51 11.31 -1.83
C LYS A 189 16.01 11.25 -1.61
N LEU A 190 15.50 10.03 -1.61
CA LEU A 190 14.13 9.70 -1.24
C LEU A 190 14.16 8.84 0.02
N TYR A 191 13.42 9.27 1.04
CA TYR A 191 13.34 8.61 2.34
C TYR A 191 11.99 7.94 2.54
N ASN A 192 12.04 6.78 3.16
CA ASN A 192 10.87 6.12 3.76
C ASN A 192 11.08 6.16 5.27
N CYS A 193 10.20 6.90 5.97
CA CYS A 193 10.34 7.22 7.38
C CYS A 193 9.38 6.35 8.19
N ALA A 194 9.89 5.59 9.14
CA ALA A 194 9.08 4.62 9.88
C ALA A 194 9.08 4.88 11.38
N LEU A 195 7.92 4.68 11.99
CA LEU A 195 7.72 4.73 13.43
C LEU A 195 6.99 3.47 13.90
N GLN A 196 7.57 2.76 14.87
CA GLN A 196 6.94 1.61 15.52
C GLN A 196 7.36 1.54 16.99
N ASN A 197 6.40 1.42 17.92
CA ASN A 197 6.67 1.33 19.37
C ASN A 197 7.56 2.47 19.92
N GLY A 198 7.47 3.67 19.34
CA GLY A 198 8.30 4.82 19.70
C GLY A 198 9.69 4.85 19.07
N ASP A 199 10.12 3.78 18.40
CA ASP A 199 11.35 3.74 17.61
C ASP A 199 11.11 4.33 16.23
N TYR A 200 11.83 5.42 15.91
CA TYR A 200 11.80 6.09 14.62
C TYR A 200 13.07 5.82 13.85
N PHE A 201 12.95 5.51 12.58
CA PHE A 201 14.08 5.38 11.66
C PHE A 201 13.71 5.81 10.25
N GLU A 202 14.71 6.10 9.45
CA GLU A 202 14.60 6.40 8.04
C GLU A 202 15.43 5.42 7.20
N TYR A 203 14.94 5.11 6.02
CA TYR A 203 15.71 4.40 5.00
C TYR A 203 15.73 5.22 3.72
N GLU A 204 16.95 5.51 3.21
CA GLU A 204 17.14 6.33 2.03
C GLU A 204 17.53 5.51 0.80
N VAL A 205 17.06 5.95 -0.35
CA VAL A 205 17.54 5.52 -1.67
C VAL A 205 17.82 6.76 -2.53
N ASP A 206 18.53 6.58 -3.63
CA ASP A 206 18.72 7.66 -4.59
C ASP A 206 17.38 8.04 -5.24
N LEU A 207 17.10 9.35 -5.28
CA LEU A 207 15.95 9.89 -5.97
C LEU A 207 16.18 9.79 -7.48
N LEU A 208 15.27 9.10 -8.18
CA LEU A 208 15.29 9.06 -9.64
C LEU A 208 14.58 10.31 -10.19
N PRO A 209 15.05 10.86 -11.33
CA PRO A 209 14.56 12.13 -11.88
C PRO A 209 13.20 11.98 -12.60
N TYR A 210 12.43 10.96 -12.28
CA TYR A 210 11.12 10.66 -12.87
C TYR A 210 10.24 9.90 -11.88
N ASN A 211 8.95 10.04 -12.05
CA ASN A 211 7.92 9.31 -11.29
C ASN A 211 7.24 8.28 -12.19
N MET A 212 6.82 7.17 -11.59
CA MET A 212 6.06 6.12 -12.26
C MET A 212 4.84 5.74 -11.44
N HIS A 213 3.75 5.41 -12.11
CA HIS A 213 2.53 4.96 -11.46
C HIS A 213 2.72 3.55 -10.84
N GLY A 214 2.02 3.27 -9.72
CA GLY A 214 2.04 1.95 -9.06
C GLY A 214 3.22 1.71 -8.11
N THR A 215 4.08 2.71 -7.88
CA THR A 215 5.22 2.58 -6.94
C THR A 215 4.76 2.42 -5.49
N GLY A 216 3.66 3.06 -5.06
CA GLY A 216 3.06 2.90 -3.74
C GLY A 216 2.57 1.47 -3.52
N ASP A 217 1.76 0.95 -4.46
CA ASP A 217 1.29 -0.45 -4.43
C ASP A 217 2.45 -1.44 -4.40
N LEU A 218 3.51 -1.17 -5.19
CA LEU A 218 4.70 -2.01 -5.22
C LEU A 218 5.44 -2.00 -3.89
N PHE A 219 5.65 -0.80 -3.32
CA PHE A 219 6.30 -0.63 -2.02
C PHE A 219 5.55 -1.37 -0.92
N THR A 220 4.24 -1.10 -0.77
CA THR A 220 3.43 -1.70 0.31
C THR A 220 3.27 -3.21 0.12
N SER A 221 3.23 -3.71 -1.12
CA SER A 221 3.19 -5.15 -1.39
C SER A 221 4.48 -5.86 -1.00
N VAL A 222 5.66 -5.29 -1.32
CA VAL A 222 6.96 -5.87 -0.90
C VAL A 222 7.12 -5.80 0.61
N LEU A 223 6.76 -4.67 1.23
CA LEU A 223 6.74 -4.48 2.68
C LEU A 223 5.88 -5.55 3.37
N THR A 224 4.65 -5.73 2.90
CA THR A 224 3.72 -6.76 3.38
C THR A 224 4.31 -8.15 3.24
N GLY A 225 4.87 -8.46 2.07
CA GLY A 225 5.55 -9.74 1.82
C GLY A 225 6.69 -10.01 2.79
N GLY A 226 7.50 -9.01 3.11
CA GLY A 226 8.59 -9.08 4.08
C GLY A 226 8.07 -9.39 5.49
N LEU A 227 7.07 -8.65 5.96
CA LEU A 227 6.43 -8.87 7.26
C LEU A 227 5.80 -10.28 7.37
N MET A 228 5.15 -10.75 6.32
CA MET A 228 4.58 -12.11 6.28
C MET A 228 5.64 -13.22 6.31
N ARG A 229 6.86 -12.93 5.89
CA ARG A 229 8.02 -13.83 6.03
C ARG A 229 8.66 -13.78 7.42
N GLY A 230 8.17 -12.91 8.30
CA GLY A 230 8.68 -12.76 9.67
C GLY A 230 9.87 -11.80 9.79
N TYR A 231 10.10 -10.95 8.78
CA TYR A 231 11.08 -9.85 8.90
C TYR A 231 10.53 -8.74 9.76
N ASP A 232 11.40 -8.03 10.46
CA ASP A 232 11.02 -6.82 11.18
C ASP A 232 10.66 -5.68 10.22
N LEU A 233 10.10 -4.60 10.77
CA LEU A 233 9.67 -3.46 9.97
C LEU A 233 10.84 -2.80 9.24
N ARG A 234 12.00 -2.63 9.90
CA ARG A 234 13.18 -1.99 9.32
C ARG A 234 13.67 -2.72 8.08
N ARG A 235 13.81 -4.02 8.16
CA ARG A 235 14.24 -4.88 7.05
C ARG A 235 13.21 -4.90 5.93
N SER A 236 11.92 -4.90 6.26
CA SER A 236 10.84 -4.89 5.27
C SER A 236 10.76 -3.55 4.52
N VAL A 237 10.97 -2.41 5.21
CA VAL A 237 11.07 -1.07 4.60
C VAL A 237 12.27 -0.98 3.68
N GLN A 238 13.44 -1.44 4.12
CA GLN A 238 14.64 -1.49 3.29
C GLN A 238 14.39 -2.28 2.01
N SER A 239 13.90 -3.53 2.15
CA SER A 239 13.63 -4.39 0.99
C SER A 239 12.65 -3.76 0.01
N ALA A 240 11.61 -3.10 0.50
CA ALA A 240 10.61 -2.42 -0.33
C ALA A 240 11.23 -1.23 -1.07
N ALA A 241 11.98 -0.37 -0.38
CA ALA A 241 12.61 0.81 -0.97
C ALA A 241 13.62 0.44 -2.07
N GLU A 242 14.50 -0.53 -1.79
CA GLU A 242 15.50 -1.00 -2.76
C GLU A 242 14.83 -1.66 -3.96
N PHE A 243 13.80 -2.49 -3.74
CA PHE A 243 13.09 -3.17 -4.83
C PHE A 243 12.37 -2.17 -5.75
N VAL A 244 11.67 -1.18 -5.19
CA VAL A 244 10.98 -0.15 -5.97
C VAL A 244 11.96 0.65 -6.79
N ARG A 245 13.08 1.10 -6.20
CA ARG A 245 14.14 1.83 -6.93
C ARG A 245 14.67 1.00 -8.10
N ASP A 246 15.07 -0.25 -7.85
CA ASP A 246 15.60 -1.13 -8.90
C ASP A 246 14.57 -1.39 -10.01
N ALA A 247 13.29 -1.57 -9.64
CA ALA A 247 12.22 -1.73 -10.60
C ALA A 247 12.02 -0.48 -11.47
N MET A 248 12.09 0.71 -10.88
CA MET A 248 11.99 1.98 -11.60
C MET A 248 13.18 2.16 -12.56
N GLU A 249 14.42 1.91 -12.12
CA GLU A 249 15.61 2.00 -12.97
C GLU A 249 15.51 1.09 -14.19
N LEU A 250 15.11 -0.17 -14.00
CA LEU A 250 14.93 -1.14 -15.09
C LEU A 250 13.75 -0.82 -16.00
N SER A 251 12.80 -0.05 -15.52
CA SER A 251 11.62 0.33 -16.29
C SER A 251 11.85 1.49 -17.24
N PHE A 252 12.88 2.31 -17.01
CA PHE A 252 13.07 3.59 -17.71
C PHE A 252 13.10 3.46 -19.23
N ASP A 253 13.70 2.38 -19.74
CA ASP A 253 13.82 2.10 -21.17
C ASP A 253 12.63 1.29 -21.77
N LEU A 254 11.60 1.00 -20.96
CA LEU A 254 10.42 0.30 -21.46
C LEU A 254 9.46 1.27 -22.15
N GLU A 255 8.85 0.82 -23.25
CA GLU A 255 7.82 1.57 -23.96
C GLU A 255 6.59 1.81 -23.03
N ASP A 256 6.01 3.00 -23.12
CA ASP A 256 4.78 3.42 -22.42
C ASP A 256 4.84 3.29 -20.88
N VAL A 257 6.02 3.17 -20.28
CA VAL A 257 6.19 2.90 -18.85
C VAL A 257 5.56 3.98 -17.97
N PHE A 258 5.60 5.24 -18.40
CA PHE A 258 5.04 6.36 -17.62
C PHE A 258 3.52 6.30 -17.51
N ASP A 259 2.83 5.78 -18.52
CA ASP A 259 1.38 5.57 -18.52
C ASP A 259 0.97 4.21 -17.94
N ARG A 260 1.75 3.19 -18.24
CA ARG A 260 1.50 1.80 -17.81
C ARG A 260 1.87 1.54 -16.35
N GLY A 261 2.83 2.28 -15.81
CA GLY A 261 3.37 2.08 -14.46
C GLY A 261 4.61 1.20 -14.42
N VAL A 262 5.22 1.12 -13.23
CA VAL A 262 6.53 0.50 -12.99
C VAL A 262 6.60 -0.96 -13.44
N GLY A 263 7.64 -1.30 -14.20
CA GLY A 263 7.90 -2.64 -14.75
C GLY A 263 8.70 -3.52 -13.80
N PHE A 264 8.03 -4.19 -12.89
CA PHE A 264 8.67 -5.06 -11.88
C PHE A 264 8.86 -6.51 -12.34
N GLU A 265 8.27 -6.91 -13.45
CA GLU A 265 8.23 -8.31 -13.92
C GLU A 265 9.63 -8.89 -14.14
N GLN A 266 10.57 -8.05 -14.56
CA GLN A 266 11.95 -8.50 -14.83
C GLN A 266 12.72 -8.89 -13.56
N ILE A 267 12.30 -8.41 -12.38
CA ILE A 267 13.02 -8.62 -11.12
C ILE A 267 12.18 -9.23 -10.00
N VAL A 268 10.87 -9.41 -10.20
CA VAL A 268 9.96 -9.92 -9.16
C VAL A 268 10.41 -11.27 -8.59
N TYR A 269 11.06 -12.12 -9.40
CA TYR A 269 11.60 -13.42 -8.95
C TYR A 269 12.67 -13.27 -7.85
N LYS A 270 13.35 -12.13 -7.76
CA LYS A 270 14.38 -11.86 -6.74
C LYS A 270 13.79 -11.78 -5.33
N LEU A 271 12.51 -11.44 -5.20
CA LEU A 271 11.83 -11.38 -3.90
C LEU A 271 11.80 -12.74 -3.19
N GLY A 272 11.62 -13.83 -3.97
CA GLY A 272 11.67 -15.19 -3.42
C GLY A 272 13.06 -15.67 -3.03
N SER A 273 14.09 -15.13 -3.64
CA SER A 273 15.50 -15.54 -3.41
C SER A 273 16.15 -14.88 -2.19
N GLY A 274 15.50 -13.91 -1.57
CA GLY A 274 16.06 -13.15 -0.42
C GLY A 274 17.15 -12.14 -0.81
N VAL A 275 17.27 -11.77 -2.09
CA VAL A 275 18.31 -10.81 -2.58
C VAL A 275 18.16 -9.44 -1.90
N TYR A 276 16.93 -8.98 -1.67
CA TYR A 276 16.65 -7.73 -0.96
C TYR A 276 16.67 -7.87 0.56
N VAL A 277 17.09 -9.03 1.06
CA VAL A 277 17.04 -9.38 2.47
C VAL A 277 18.42 -9.86 2.87
N LYS A 278 19.34 -8.92 3.06
CA LYS A 278 20.68 -9.20 3.58
C LYS A 278 20.75 -8.99 5.09
#